data_de532b9b8e09b51efc72c241f658e310
#
_entry.id   de532b9b8e09b51efc72c241f658e310
#
_cell.length_a   1.000
_cell.length_b   1.000
_cell.length_c   1.000
_cell.angle_alpha   90.00
_cell.angle_beta   90.00
_cell.angle_gamma   90.00
#
_symmetry.space_group_name_H-M   'P 1'
#
loop_
_entity.id
_entity.type
_entity.pdbx_description
1 polymer ?
#
loop_
_entity_poly.entity_id
_entity_poly.type
_entity_poly.pdbx_seq_one_letter_code
_entity_poly.pdbx_strand_id
1 'polypeptide(L)'
;MVEEAMIGLDYSAEAELFPARNRKSRQKPIGYRRFAHAADAIRFAIEELPPEFLLGTHLEVDEERYDGPGIRRLYESIDYPLVRRGIT
;
A
#
# COMPACT_ATOMS: atom_id res chain seq x y z
N MET A 1 -0.93 24.09 8.52
CA MET A 1 -1.22 24.29 7.34
C MET A 1 -0.37 23.60 6.36
N VAL A 2 0.79 23.90 6.30
CA VAL A 2 1.58 23.26 5.33
C VAL A 2 1.58 21.76 5.46
N GLU A 3 1.47 21.29 6.65
CA GLU A 3 1.58 19.90 6.90
C GLU A 3 0.58 19.10 6.18
N GLU A 4 -0.61 19.59 6.12
CA GLU A 4 -1.62 18.79 5.51
C GLU A 4 -1.28 18.53 4.09
N ALA A 5 -0.82 19.55 3.43
CA ALA A 5 -0.50 19.36 2.04
C ALA A 5 0.59 18.34 1.90
N MET A 6 1.51 18.32 2.85
CA MET A 6 2.59 17.43 2.68
C MET A 6 2.27 16.02 2.92
N ILE A 7 1.30 15.77 3.77
CA ILE A 7 0.96 14.42 4.00
C ILE A 7 -0.04 13.89 3.02
N GLY A 8 -0.51 14.72 2.13
CA GLY A 8 -1.47 14.27 1.16
C GLY A 8 -0.81 13.38 0.14
N LEU A 9 -1.27 12.15 0.02
CA LEU A 9 -0.82 11.27 -1.02
C LEU A 9 -1.71 11.45 -2.23
N ASP A 10 -1.11 11.46 -3.42
CA ASP A 10 -1.89 11.47 -4.65
C ASP A 10 -2.27 10.03 -4.95
N TYR A 11 -3.48 9.66 -4.58
CA TYR A 11 -3.93 8.29 -4.77
C TYR A 11 -4.06 7.91 -6.23
N SER A 12 -4.05 8.86 -7.13
CA SER A 12 -4.14 8.57 -8.56
C SER A 12 -2.77 8.47 -9.22
N ALA A 13 -1.70 8.74 -8.50
CA ALA A 13 -0.36 8.66 -9.06
C ALA A 13 0.08 7.23 -9.23
N GLU A 14 1.01 7.00 -10.14
CA GLU A 14 1.59 5.69 -10.30
C GLU A 14 2.29 5.27 -9.01
N ALA A 15 2.29 3.97 -8.75
CA ALA A 15 2.89 3.46 -7.54
C ALA A 15 3.60 2.15 -7.81
N GLU A 16 4.61 1.89 -7.00
CA GLU A 16 5.36 0.65 -7.07
C GLU A 16 5.25 -0.04 -5.73
N LEU A 17 4.92 -1.32 -5.76
CA LEU A 17 4.77 -2.10 -4.54
C LEU A 17 5.87 -3.15 -4.47
N PHE A 18 6.55 -3.20 -3.34
CA PHE A 18 7.63 -4.14 -3.10
C PHE A 18 7.21 -5.06 -1.95
N PRO A 19 6.54 -6.18 -2.28
CA PRO A 19 6.05 -7.07 -1.22
C PRO A 19 7.19 -7.71 -0.45
N ALA A 20 6.92 -7.99 0.81
CA ALA A 20 7.90 -8.65 1.65
C ALA A 20 8.13 -10.07 1.16
N ARG A 21 9.31 -10.58 1.48
CA ARG A 21 9.61 -11.98 1.26
C ARG A 21 9.50 -12.72 2.58
N ASN A 22 8.80 -13.83 2.56
CA ASN A 22 8.69 -14.65 3.75
C ASN A 22 9.26 -16.02 3.44
N ARG A 23 10.47 -16.27 3.89
CA ARG A 23 11.15 -17.52 3.57
C ARG A 23 10.48 -18.72 4.20
N LYS A 24 9.72 -18.50 5.26
CA LYS A 24 9.05 -19.59 5.93
C LYS A 24 7.71 -19.93 5.30
N SER A 25 7.24 -19.08 4.42
CA SER A 25 5.97 -19.32 3.77
C SER A 25 6.14 -20.36 2.69
N ARG A 26 5.17 -21.25 2.55
CA ARG A 26 5.15 -22.21 1.46
C ARG A 26 4.56 -21.62 0.20
N GLN A 27 4.01 -20.45 0.30
CA GLN A 27 3.44 -19.79 -0.86
C GLN A 27 4.55 -19.20 -1.70
N LYS A 28 4.29 -19.09 -2.99
CA LYS A 28 5.25 -18.45 -3.87
C LYS A 28 5.42 -17.00 -3.46
N PRO A 29 6.64 -16.48 -3.54
CA PRO A 29 6.84 -15.07 -3.25
C PRO A 29 6.04 -14.23 -4.25
N ILE A 30 5.48 -13.15 -3.75
CA ILE A 30 4.79 -12.21 -4.60
C ILE A 30 5.82 -11.16 -4.96
N GLY A 31 6.07 -10.99 -6.24
CA GLY A 31 7.11 -10.09 -6.69
C GLY A 31 6.66 -8.65 -6.76
N TYR A 32 7.61 -7.82 -7.09
CA TYR A 32 7.40 -6.41 -7.33
C TYR A 32 6.24 -6.19 -8.31
N ARG A 33 5.43 -5.19 -8.05
CA ARG A 33 4.33 -4.85 -8.91
C ARG A 33 4.23 -3.35 -9.10
N ARG A 34 3.78 -2.96 -10.28
CA ARG A 34 3.56 -1.58 -10.57
C ARG A 34 2.08 -1.35 -10.82
N PHE A 35 1.56 -0.26 -10.30
CA PHE A 35 0.14 0.06 -10.44
C PHE A 35 0.00 1.44 -11.06
N ALA A 36 -1.00 1.59 -11.89
CA ALA A 36 -1.28 2.89 -12.50
C ALA A 36 -1.75 3.90 -11.45
N HIS A 37 -2.34 3.42 -10.36
CA HIS A 37 -2.84 4.30 -9.32
C HIS A 37 -2.44 3.78 -7.95
N ALA A 38 -1.95 4.67 -7.11
CA ALA A 38 -1.54 4.30 -5.77
C ALA A 38 -2.69 3.67 -4.97
N ALA A 39 -3.92 4.13 -5.20
CA ALA A 39 -5.06 3.56 -4.49
C ALA A 39 -5.18 2.06 -4.75
N ASP A 40 -4.91 1.63 -5.98
CA ASP A 40 -4.98 0.20 -6.30
C ASP A 40 -3.86 -0.58 -5.64
N ALA A 41 -2.67 0.02 -5.58
CA ALA A 41 -1.55 -0.64 -4.92
C ALA A 41 -1.82 -0.82 -3.43
N ILE A 42 -2.38 0.22 -2.81
CA ILE A 42 -2.72 0.16 -1.40
C ILE A 42 -3.77 -0.91 -1.16
N ARG A 43 -4.79 -0.97 -2.00
CA ARG A 43 -5.83 -1.98 -1.85
C ARG A 43 -5.24 -3.38 -1.99
N PHE A 44 -4.38 -3.58 -2.96
CA PHE A 44 -3.76 -4.88 -3.14
C PHE A 44 -2.97 -5.28 -1.89
N ALA A 45 -2.20 -4.34 -1.35
CA ALA A 45 -1.36 -4.64 -0.19
C ALA A 45 -2.19 -5.01 1.02
N ILE A 46 -3.33 -4.36 1.20
CA ILE A 46 -4.15 -4.60 2.40
C ILE A 46 -5.11 -5.75 2.20
N GLU A 47 -5.69 -5.87 1.02
CA GLU A 47 -6.77 -6.84 0.81
C GLU A 47 -6.31 -8.13 0.17
N GLU A 48 -5.22 -8.10 -0.60
CA GLU A 48 -4.80 -9.27 -1.35
C GLU A 48 -3.59 -9.96 -0.77
N LEU A 49 -2.64 -9.21 -0.21
CA LEU A 49 -1.47 -9.83 0.38
C LEU A 49 -1.84 -10.54 1.67
N PRO A 50 -1.24 -11.71 1.94
CA PRO A 50 -1.41 -12.30 3.26
C PRO A 50 -0.97 -11.29 4.33
N PRO A 51 -1.71 -11.20 5.44
CA PRO A 51 -1.42 -10.18 6.44
C PRO A 51 0.01 -10.19 6.95
N GLU A 52 0.62 -11.37 7.04
CA GLU A 52 1.97 -11.45 7.57
C GLU A 52 3.00 -10.82 6.64
N PHE A 53 2.65 -10.58 5.38
CA PHE A 53 3.59 -9.96 4.45
C PHE A 53 3.63 -8.45 4.58
N LEU A 54 2.60 -7.87 5.18
CA LEU A 54 2.49 -6.42 5.19
C LEU A 54 3.65 -5.75 5.89
N LEU A 55 4.15 -6.36 6.96
CA LEU A 55 5.22 -5.74 7.73
C LEU A 55 6.47 -5.44 6.93
N GLY A 56 6.83 -6.27 5.99
CA GLY A 56 8.03 -6.04 5.21
C GLY A 56 7.76 -5.45 3.85
N THR A 57 6.53 -5.05 3.59
CA THR A 57 6.14 -4.53 2.29
C THR A 57 6.35 -3.02 2.25
N HIS A 58 6.80 -2.52 1.10
CA HIS A 58 6.98 -1.08 0.90
C HIS A 58 6.20 -0.62 -0.30
N LEU A 59 5.70 0.60 -0.21
CA LEU A 59 5.02 1.27 -1.31
C LEU A 59 5.79 2.52 -1.65
N GLU A 60 6.01 2.78 -2.93
CA GLU A 60 6.66 4.02 -3.36
C GLU A 60 5.75 4.79 -4.29
N VAL A 61 5.53 6.05 -3.98
CA VAL A 61 4.70 6.94 -4.77
C VAL A 61 5.41 8.29 -4.79
N ASP A 62 5.69 8.82 -5.98
CA ASP A 62 6.31 10.14 -6.10
C ASP A 62 7.56 10.26 -5.24
N GLU A 63 8.38 9.21 -5.25
CA GLU A 63 9.64 9.19 -4.52
C GLU A 63 9.47 9.13 -3.00
N GLU A 64 8.25 9.00 -2.52
CA GLU A 64 8.01 8.79 -1.09
C GLU A 64 7.82 7.31 -0.85
N ARG A 65 8.37 6.83 0.26
CA ARG A 65 8.27 5.41 0.58
C ARG A 65 7.43 5.23 1.84
N TYR A 66 6.53 4.26 1.79
CA TYR A 66 5.65 3.94 2.90
C TYR A 66 5.85 2.50 3.30
N ASP A 67 6.00 2.24 4.61
CA ASP A 67 6.14 0.87 5.10
C ASP A 67 4.75 0.29 5.37
N GLY A 68 4.71 -0.94 5.91
CA GLY A 68 3.45 -1.61 6.15
C GLY A 68 2.46 -0.78 6.96
N PRO A 69 2.86 -0.31 8.14
CA PRO A 69 1.95 0.54 8.92
C PRO A 69 1.54 1.80 8.17
N GLY A 70 2.45 2.36 7.38
CA GLY A 70 2.12 3.54 6.58
C GLY A 70 1.08 3.23 5.53
N ILE A 71 1.22 2.07 4.85
CA ILE A 71 0.23 1.66 3.86
C ILE A 71 -1.13 1.50 4.51
N ARG A 72 -1.17 0.90 5.69
CA ARG A 72 -2.44 0.73 6.38
C ARG A 72 -3.07 2.07 6.74
N ARG A 73 -2.26 3.02 7.18
CA ARG A 73 -2.80 4.35 7.48
C ARG A 73 -3.39 5.00 6.25
N LEU A 74 -2.73 4.82 5.09
CA LEU A 74 -3.27 5.37 3.85
C LEU A 74 -4.60 4.70 3.47
N TYR A 75 -4.69 3.40 3.70
CA TYR A 75 -5.89 2.66 3.40
C TYR A 75 -7.05 3.10 4.30
N GLU A 76 -6.75 3.42 5.55
CA GLU A 76 -7.78 3.79 6.52
C GLU A 76 -8.08 5.28 6.51
N SER A 77 -7.37 6.06 5.72
CA SER A 77 -7.58 7.49 5.67
C SER A 77 -8.95 7.81 5.08
N ILE A 78 -9.55 8.88 5.56
CA ILE A 78 -10.82 9.33 5.02
C ILE A 78 -10.69 9.72 3.55
N ASP A 79 -9.47 10.01 3.11
CA ASP A 79 -9.23 10.40 1.73
C ASP A 79 -9.07 9.23 0.77
N TYR A 80 -9.04 8.00 1.28
CA TYR A 80 -8.87 6.84 0.42
C TYR A 80 -10.06 6.73 -0.52
N PRO A 81 -9.83 6.73 -1.85
CA PRO A 81 -10.93 6.90 -2.80
C PRO A 81 -11.74 5.66 -3.13
N LEU A 82 -11.21 4.47 -2.85
CA LEU A 82 -11.89 3.26 -3.27
C LEU A 82 -12.70 2.66 -2.14
N VAL A 83 -13.68 1.84 -2.51
CA VAL A 83 -14.47 1.14 -1.50
C VAL A 83 -13.60 0.10 -0.83
N ARG A 84 -13.64 0.06 0.49
CA ARG A 84 -12.85 -0.88 1.26
C ARG A 84 -13.63 -2.17 1.45
N ARG A 85 -12.99 -3.26 1.09
CA ARG A 85 -13.62 -4.55 1.24
C ARG A 85 -13.58 -4.95 2.71
N GLY A 86 -14.68 -5.50 3.21
CA GLY A 86 -14.69 -5.99 4.58
C GLY A 86 -14.86 -4.95 5.64
N ILE A 87 -14.99 -3.69 5.27
CA ILE A 87 -15.23 -2.61 6.21
C ILE A 87 -16.71 -2.35 6.23
N THR A 88 -17.27 -2.40 7.37
CA THR A 88 -18.73 -2.14 7.47
C THR A 88 -19.01 -1.06 8.48
#